data_a76f0c887d2461b08f88e46ea1a7b70a
#
_entry.id   a76f0c887d2461b08f88e46ea1a7b70a
#
_cell.length_a   1.000
_cell.length_b   1.000
_cell.length_c   1.000
_cell.angle_alpha   90.00
_cell.angle_beta   90.00
_cell.angle_gamma   90.00
#
_symmetry.space_group_name_H-M   'P 1'
#
loop_
_entity.id
_entity.type
_entity.pdbx_description
1 polymer ?
#
loop_
_entity_poly.entity_id
_entity_poly.type
_entity_poly.pdbx_seq_one_letter_code
_entity_poly.pdbx_strand_id
1 'polypeptide(L)'
;MGGEILKDITFEIQPQSFQFLTGPSGAGKTTLLRLVLLALKPTRGLITLFGREATSLDKDAITDLRRRIGVVFQDFRLLDHLTTYENVALPLRVQGRDESRYRAEVVELLHWVGLGERMHVLPPVLSGGEKQRAAIARALIVRPELLLADEPTGNVDPSLARRLLRLFTELHKSGTAVVIATHDLGLMDQFDGARRLVLGDSRLHIYD
;
A
#
# COMPACT_ATOMS: atom_id res chain seq x y z
N MET A 1 27.02 -13.81 -7.92
CA MET A 1 25.80 -14.62 -7.82
C MET A 1 24.97 -14.03 -6.72
N GLY A 2 23.85 -13.38 -7.03
CA GLY A 2 22.94 -12.83 -6.02
C GLY A 2 22.23 -13.97 -5.31
N GLY A 3 22.30 -14.03 -3.97
CA GLY A 3 21.59 -15.01 -3.17
C GLY A 3 20.07 -14.87 -3.33
N GLU A 4 19.30 -15.94 -3.10
CA GLU A 4 17.85 -15.91 -3.06
C GLU A 4 17.38 -14.99 -1.90
N ILE A 5 16.61 -13.96 -2.22
CA ILE A 5 16.06 -13.00 -1.22
C ILE A 5 14.90 -13.63 -0.46
N LEU A 6 14.06 -14.38 -1.16
CA LEU A 6 12.87 -15.07 -0.62
C LEU A 6 12.92 -16.52 -1.07
N LYS A 7 12.69 -17.44 -0.13
CA LYS A 7 12.81 -18.88 -0.37
C LYS A 7 11.64 -19.63 0.28
N ASP A 8 11.02 -20.51 -0.52
CA ASP A 8 9.90 -21.37 -0.06
C ASP A 8 8.79 -20.59 0.66
N ILE A 9 8.39 -19.44 0.08
CA ILE A 9 7.33 -18.60 0.64
C ILE A 9 5.98 -19.13 0.19
N THR A 10 5.14 -19.49 1.16
CA THR A 10 3.73 -19.84 0.92
C THR A 10 2.86 -19.14 1.95
N PHE A 11 1.92 -18.31 1.51
CA PHE A 11 0.97 -17.62 2.37
C PHE A 11 -0.25 -17.15 1.58
N GLU A 12 -1.26 -16.75 2.30
CA GLU A 12 -2.50 -16.25 1.72
C GLU A 12 -2.92 -14.94 2.41
N ILE A 13 -3.35 -13.97 1.61
CA ILE A 13 -4.02 -12.75 2.07
C ILE A 13 -5.51 -12.99 1.86
N GLN A 14 -6.23 -13.27 2.94
CA GLN A 14 -7.67 -13.46 2.90
C GLN A 14 -8.38 -12.13 2.57
N PRO A 15 -9.51 -12.16 1.84
CA PRO A 15 -10.37 -11.00 1.73
C PRO A 15 -10.72 -10.44 3.11
N GLN A 16 -10.77 -9.13 3.23
CA GLN A 16 -11.11 -8.46 4.49
C GLN A 16 -10.21 -8.90 5.67
N SER A 17 -8.93 -9.22 5.42
CA SER A 17 -7.97 -9.51 6.47
C SER A 17 -7.10 -8.30 6.79
N PHE A 18 -6.59 -8.25 8.03
CA PHE A 18 -5.58 -7.28 8.42
C PHE A 18 -4.31 -8.03 8.83
N GLN A 19 -3.20 -7.72 8.16
CA GLN A 19 -1.95 -8.46 8.35
C GLN A 19 -0.77 -7.49 8.50
N PHE A 20 0.13 -7.81 9.41
CA PHE A 20 1.43 -7.14 9.51
C PHE A 20 2.52 -8.02 8.91
N LEU A 21 3.33 -7.43 8.04
CA LEU A 21 4.55 -8.03 7.51
C LEU A 21 5.75 -7.42 8.25
N THR A 22 6.43 -8.21 9.07
CA THR A 22 7.56 -7.76 9.88
C THR A 22 8.82 -8.58 9.60
N GLY A 23 9.92 -8.16 10.16
CA GLY A 23 11.24 -8.79 10.01
C GLY A 23 12.35 -7.73 9.96
N PRO A 24 13.62 -8.13 10.11
CA PRO A 24 14.74 -7.21 10.13
C PRO A 24 14.86 -6.40 8.83
N SER A 25 15.63 -5.31 8.89
CA SER A 25 15.96 -4.55 7.68
C SER A 25 16.68 -5.45 6.68
N GLY A 26 16.30 -5.37 5.41
CA GLY A 26 16.88 -6.24 4.36
C GLY A 26 16.26 -7.65 4.28
N ALA A 27 15.35 -8.05 5.16
CA ALA A 27 14.74 -9.39 5.12
C ALA A 27 13.92 -9.70 3.85
N GLY A 28 13.63 -8.69 3.01
CA GLY A 28 12.88 -8.88 1.77
C GLY A 28 11.41 -8.43 1.83
N LYS A 29 10.98 -7.70 2.87
CA LYS A 29 9.60 -7.19 3.00
C LYS A 29 9.13 -6.44 1.76
N THR A 30 9.88 -5.43 1.33
CA THR A 30 9.58 -4.67 0.11
C THR A 30 9.58 -5.56 -1.14
N THR A 31 10.45 -6.58 -1.21
CA THR A 31 10.48 -7.55 -2.32
C THR A 31 9.19 -8.38 -2.34
N LEU A 32 8.74 -8.84 -1.18
CA LEU A 32 7.48 -9.59 -1.06
C LEU A 32 6.29 -8.72 -1.47
N LEU A 33 6.21 -7.47 -0.98
CA LEU A 33 5.16 -6.53 -1.40
C LEU A 33 5.18 -6.27 -2.92
N ARG A 34 6.36 -6.17 -3.54
CA ARG A 34 6.50 -6.02 -5.00
C ARG A 34 6.05 -7.25 -5.78
N LEU A 35 6.23 -8.45 -5.24
CA LEU A 35 5.71 -9.68 -5.82
C LEU A 35 4.18 -9.70 -5.74
N VAL A 36 3.59 -9.38 -4.59
CA VAL A 36 2.13 -9.28 -4.41
C VAL A 36 1.54 -8.21 -5.33
N LEU A 37 2.22 -7.06 -5.51
CA LEU A 37 1.84 -6.01 -6.46
C LEU A 37 2.04 -6.42 -7.92
N LEU A 38 2.60 -7.61 -8.20
CA LEU A 38 3.00 -8.07 -9.54
C LEU A 38 4.04 -7.16 -10.23
N ALA A 39 4.73 -6.29 -9.46
CA ALA A 39 5.81 -5.44 -9.97
C ALA A 39 7.11 -6.23 -10.21
N LEU A 40 7.23 -7.39 -9.60
CA LEU A 40 8.26 -8.39 -9.84
C LEU A 40 7.61 -9.71 -10.21
N LYS A 41 8.30 -10.50 -11.02
CA LYS A 41 7.92 -11.90 -11.28
C LYS A 41 8.74 -12.81 -10.35
N PRO A 42 8.14 -13.84 -9.74
CA PRO A 42 8.90 -14.82 -8.98
C PRO A 42 9.80 -15.61 -9.94
N THR A 43 10.97 -16.01 -9.46
CA THR A 43 11.87 -16.89 -10.22
C THR A 43 11.30 -18.31 -10.33
N ARG A 44 10.57 -18.75 -9.28
CA ARG A 44 9.86 -20.03 -9.20
C ARG A 44 8.58 -19.82 -8.38
N GLY A 45 7.61 -20.72 -8.55
CA GLY A 45 6.34 -20.66 -7.83
C GLY A 45 5.26 -19.86 -8.55
N LEU A 46 4.11 -19.73 -7.92
CA LEU A 46 2.91 -19.15 -8.49
C LEU A 46 2.40 -18.02 -7.59
N ILE A 47 1.79 -17.02 -8.21
CA ILE A 47 1.04 -15.96 -7.52
C ILE A 47 -0.39 -16.02 -8.03
N THR A 48 -1.32 -16.23 -7.13
CA THR A 48 -2.76 -16.09 -7.40
C THR A 48 -3.24 -14.80 -6.76
N LEU A 49 -3.89 -13.94 -7.53
CA LEU A 49 -4.40 -12.67 -7.07
C LEU A 49 -5.86 -12.51 -7.52
N PHE A 50 -6.76 -12.26 -6.55
CA PHE A 50 -8.20 -12.15 -6.78
C PHE A 50 -8.78 -13.34 -7.57
N GLY A 51 -8.34 -14.57 -7.23
CA GLY A 51 -8.77 -15.81 -7.87
C GLY A 51 -8.16 -16.10 -9.24
N ARG A 52 -7.23 -15.25 -9.73
CA ARG A 52 -6.55 -15.44 -11.03
C ARG A 52 -5.07 -15.76 -10.84
N GLU A 53 -4.56 -16.80 -11.51
CA GLU A 53 -3.12 -17.07 -11.54
C GLU A 53 -2.41 -15.98 -12.35
N ALA A 54 -1.67 -15.11 -11.63
CA ALA A 54 -1.06 -13.92 -12.22
C ALA A 54 0.26 -14.20 -12.95
N THR A 55 0.89 -15.35 -12.71
CA THR A 55 2.21 -15.69 -13.26
C THR A 55 2.21 -15.86 -14.77
N SER A 56 1.07 -16.30 -15.32
CA SER A 56 0.85 -16.60 -16.75
C SER A 56 0.10 -15.50 -17.51
N LEU A 57 -0.34 -14.43 -16.84
CA LEU A 57 -1.14 -13.37 -17.44
C LEU A 57 -0.32 -12.46 -18.36
N ASP A 58 -0.98 -11.91 -19.36
CA ASP A 58 -0.46 -10.83 -20.19
C ASP A 58 -0.39 -9.50 -19.45
N LYS A 59 0.20 -8.47 -20.09
CA LYS A 59 0.42 -7.16 -19.46
C LYS A 59 -0.89 -6.43 -19.14
N ASP A 60 -1.91 -6.58 -19.95
CA ASP A 60 -3.18 -5.87 -19.78
C ASP A 60 -3.95 -6.48 -18.60
N ALA A 61 -4.03 -7.79 -18.52
CA ALA A 61 -4.63 -8.49 -17.39
C ALA A 61 -3.89 -8.22 -16.06
N ILE A 62 -2.55 -8.13 -16.08
CA ILE A 62 -1.76 -7.72 -14.90
C ILE A 62 -2.10 -6.27 -14.51
N THR A 63 -2.25 -5.38 -15.48
CA THR A 63 -2.62 -3.98 -15.22
C THR A 63 -3.98 -3.87 -14.57
N ASP A 64 -4.96 -4.67 -15.02
CA ASP A 64 -6.30 -4.70 -14.41
C ASP A 64 -6.27 -5.21 -12.98
N LEU A 65 -5.46 -6.23 -12.68
CA LEU A 65 -5.29 -6.70 -11.30
C LEU A 65 -4.65 -5.62 -10.41
N ARG A 66 -3.63 -4.91 -10.91
CA ARG A 66 -2.96 -3.83 -10.16
C ARG A 66 -3.89 -2.66 -9.84
N ARG A 67 -4.87 -2.35 -10.70
CA ARG A 67 -5.86 -1.28 -10.47
C ARG A 67 -6.73 -1.53 -9.23
N ARG A 68 -6.83 -2.78 -8.77
CA ARG A 68 -7.55 -3.18 -7.58
C ARG A 68 -6.70 -3.10 -6.31
N ILE A 69 -5.42 -2.75 -6.44
CA ILE A 69 -4.45 -2.65 -5.34
C ILE A 69 -4.09 -1.19 -5.09
N GLY A 70 -4.30 -0.72 -3.87
CA GLY A 70 -3.72 0.53 -3.39
C GLY A 70 -2.31 0.28 -2.83
N VAL A 71 -1.36 1.17 -3.12
CA VAL A 71 0.01 1.01 -2.62
C VAL A 71 0.51 2.31 -2.01
N VAL A 72 1.01 2.20 -0.78
CA VAL A 72 1.75 3.26 -0.09
C VAL A 72 3.21 2.83 -0.02
N PHE A 73 4.08 3.54 -0.73
CA PHE A 73 5.51 3.27 -0.76
C PHE A 73 6.24 4.06 0.32
N GLN A 74 7.32 3.50 0.85
CA GLN A 74 8.17 4.15 1.85
C GLN A 74 8.77 5.49 1.35
N ASP A 75 9.08 5.59 0.05
CA ASP A 75 9.62 6.76 -0.64
C ASP A 75 8.54 7.67 -1.27
N PHE A 76 7.26 7.51 -0.85
CA PHE A 76 6.04 8.21 -1.29
C PHE A 76 5.74 8.10 -2.79
N ARG A 77 6.73 8.15 -3.66
CA ARG A 77 6.63 8.13 -5.13
C ARG A 77 5.61 9.12 -5.70
N LEU A 78 5.56 10.30 -5.12
CA LEU A 78 4.81 11.40 -5.71
C LEU A 78 5.55 11.92 -6.94
N LEU A 79 4.80 12.35 -7.95
CA LEU A 79 5.35 12.96 -9.15
C LEU A 79 5.53 14.46 -8.90
N ASP A 80 6.78 14.93 -8.90
CA ASP A 80 7.16 16.28 -8.48
C ASP A 80 6.61 17.39 -9.38
N HIS A 81 6.27 17.06 -10.63
CA HIS A 81 5.69 17.97 -11.60
C HIS A 81 4.15 18.04 -11.57
N LEU A 82 3.51 17.24 -10.74
CA LEU A 82 2.07 17.25 -10.52
C LEU A 82 1.76 17.82 -9.14
N THR A 83 0.69 18.60 -9.04
CA THR A 83 0.18 19.11 -7.77
C THR A 83 -0.23 17.96 -6.84
N THR A 84 -0.48 18.25 -5.56
CA THR A 84 -1.01 17.28 -4.59
C THR A 84 -2.33 16.69 -5.07
N TYR A 85 -3.24 17.53 -5.59
CA TYR A 85 -4.50 17.10 -6.19
C TYR A 85 -4.29 16.14 -7.36
N GLU A 86 -3.44 16.52 -8.32
CA GLU A 86 -3.16 15.69 -9.50
C GLU A 86 -2.48 14.37 -9.15
N ASN A 87 -1.59 14.35 -8.15
CA ASN A 87 -1.01 13.11 -7.63
C ASN A 87 -2.07 12.17 -7.07
N VAL A 88 -3.01 12.68 -6.28
CA VAL A 88 -4.11 11.88 -5.71
C VAL A 88 -5.08 11.43 -6.80
N ALA A 89 -5.39 12.29 -7.77
CA ALA A 89 -6.29 11.98 -8.89
C ALA A 89 -5.67 11.04 -9.94
N LEU A 90 -4.33 10.90 -9.96
CA LEU A 90 -3.60 10.18 -11.01
C LEU A 90 -4.12 8.76 -11.30
N PRO A 91 -4.42 7.91 -10.31
CA PRO A 91 -4.95 6.57 -10.58
C PRO A 91 -6.29 6.60 -11.33
N LEU A 92 -7.16 7.56 -11.04
CA LEU A 92 -8.46 7.71 -11.70
C LEU A 92 -8.30 8.19 -13.15
N ARG A 93 -7.35 9.12 -13.38
CA ARG A 93 -6.97 9.58 -14.74
C ARG A 93 -6.43 8.44 -15.59
N VAL A 94 -5.55 7.61 -15.04
CA VAL A 94 -4.99 6.43 -15.72
C VAL A 94 -6.07 5.39 -16.05
N GLN A 95 -7.14 5.33 -15.24
CA GLN A 95 -8.31 4.51 -15.54
C GLN A 95 -9.25 5.12 -16.61
N GLY A 96 -8.93 6.30 -17.13
CA GLY A 96 -9.76 6.99 -18.13
C GLY A 96 -11.04 7.61 -17.57
N ARG A 97 -11.14 7.80 -16.25
CA ARG A 97 -12.33 8.45 -15.65
C ARG A 97 -12.32 9.95 -15.96
N ASP A 98 -13.50 10.49 -16.21
CA ASP A 98 -13.69 11.92 -16.42
C ASP A 98 -13.50 12.70 -15.10
N GLU A 99 -12.75 13.81 -15.16
CA GLU A 99 -12.47 14.63 -13.97
C GLU A 99 -13.74 15.18 -13.30
N SER A 100 -14.74 15.54 -14.08
CA SER A 100 -16.03 16.03 -13.55
C SER A 100 -16.70 15.04 -12.59
N ARG A 101 -16.40 13.73 -12.76
CA ARG A 101 -16.99 12.66 -11.95
C ARG A 101 -16.23 12.38 -10.66
N TYR A 102 -14.92 12.67 -10.60
CA TYR A 102 -14.11 12.33 -9.42
C TYR A 102 -13.58 13.55 -8.65
N ARG A 103 -13.72 14.76 -9.20
CA ARG A 103 -13.16 15.97 -8.59
C ARG A 103 -13.63 16.16 -7.16
N ALA A 104 -14.93 15.99 -6.90
CA ALA A 104 -15.49 16.11 -5.55
C ALA A 104 -14.89 15.06 -4.59
N GLU A 105 -14.77 13.80 -5.03
CA GLU A 105 -14.18 12.71 -4.23
C GLU A 105 -12.73 13.01 -3.87
N VAL A 106 -11.92 13.51 -4.82
CA VAL A 106 -10.52 13.86 -4.57
C VAL A 106 -10.40 15.02 -3.58
N VAL A 107 -11.21 16.07 -3.75
CA VAL A 107 -11.21 17.23 -2.84
C VAL A 107 -11.62 16.81 -1.44
N GLU A 108 -12.69 16.04 -1.29
CA GLU A 108 -13.16 15.53 0.00
C GLU A 108 -12.07 14.68 0.69
N LEU A 109 -11.44 13.77 -0.04
CA LEU A 109 -10.38 12.93 0.50
C LEU A 109 -9.16 13.77 0.93
N LEU A 110 -8.78 14.80 0.16
CA LEU A 110 -7.70 15.72 0.52
C LEU A 110 -8.03 16.52 1.79
N HIS A 111 -9.24 17.00 1.95
CA HIS A 111 -9.68 17.62 3.20
C HIS A 111 -9.63 16.65 4.36
N TRP A 112 -10.09 15.42 4.16
CA TRP A 112 -10.11 14.38 5.18
C TRP A 112 -8.71 14.00 5.68
N VAL A 113 -7.70 13.91 4.76
CA VAL A 113 -6.30 13.69 5.16
C VAL A 113 -5.59 14.96 5.63
N GLY A 114 -6.29 16.09 5.71
CA GLY A 114 -5.74 17.38 6.18
C GLY A 114 -4.81 18.04 5.17
N LEU A 115 -5.07 17.89 3.87
CA LEU A 115 -4.33 18.50 2.76
C LEU A 115 -5.20 19.44 1.90
N GLY A 116 -6.39 19.85 2.37
CA GLY A 116 -7.29 20.73 1.64
C GLY A 116 -6.62 22.02 1.17
N GLU A 117 -5.89 22.70 2.08
CA GLU A 117 -5.16 23.92 1.78
C GLU A 117 -3.85 23.69 0.99
N ARG A 118 -3.48 22.42 0.78
CA ARG A 118 -2.25 22.02 0.07
C ARG A 118 -2.52 21.37 -1.28
N MET A 119 -3.77 21.33 -1.73
CA MET A 119 -4.14 20.58 -2.94
C MET A 119 -3.47 21.11 -4.21
N HIS A 120 -3.12 22.41 -4.27
CA HIS A 120 -2.46 23.01 -5.43
C HIS A 120 -0.93 23.12 -5.29
N VAL A 121 -0.37 22.59 -4.18
CA VAL A 121 1.07 22.65 -3.91
C VAL A 121 1.78 21.45 -4.54
N LEU A 122 2.98 21.67 -5.08
CA LEU A 122 3.84 20.62 -5.63
C LEU A 122 4.53 19.81 -4.53
N PRO A 123 4.80 18.52 -4.73
CA PRO A 123 5.44 17.66 -3.74
C PRO A 123 6.76 18.16 -3.15
N PRO A 124 7.68 18.83 -3.90
CA PRO A 124 8.92 19.34 -3.31
C PRO A 124 8.73 20.32 -2.15
N VAL A 125 7.61 21.05 -2.12
CA VAL A 125 7.28 22.03 -1.07
C VAL A 125 6.60 21.39 0.16
N LEU A 126 6.09 20.16 0.01
CA LEU A 126 5.42 19.44 1.08
C LEU A 126 6.43 18.90 2.12
N SER A 127 6.06 18.96 3.38
CA SER A 127 6.77 18.23 4.45
C SER A 127 6.66 16.71 4.26
N GLY A 128 7.53 15.94 4.94
CA GLY A 128 7.50 14.47 4.87
C GLY A 128 6.12 13.89 5.27
N GLY A 129 5.51 14.42 6.33
CA GLY A 129 4.17 14.00 6.76
C GLY A 129 3.07 14.38 5.77
N GLU A 130 3.18 15.53 5.08
CA GLU A 130 2.24 15.91 4.01
C GLU A 130 2.38 15.00 2.78
N LYS A 131 3.62 14.67 2.37
CA LYS A 131 3.91 13.70 1.31
C LYS A 131 3.32 12.32 1.62
N GLN A 132 3.48 11.87 2.87
CA GLN A 132 2.92 10.60 3.33
C GLN A 132 1.40 10.59 3.21
N ARG A 133 0.71 11.64 3.69
CA ARG A 133 -0.75 11.75 3.57
C ARG A 133 -1.21 11.80 2.12
N ALA A 134 -0.50 12.49 1.25
CA ALA A 134 -0.81 12.53 -0.18
C ALA A 134 -0.64 11.14 -0.84
N ALA A 135 0.43 10.40 -0.51
CA ALA A 135 0.65 9.05 -1.00
C ALA A 135 -0.44 8.08 -0.53
N ILE A 136 -0.89 8.21 0.72
CA ILE A 136 -2.00 7.42 1.26
C ILE A 136 -3.31 7.79 0.55
N ALA A 137 -3.64 9.07 0.42
CA ALA A 137 -4.84 9.50 -0.30
C ALA A 137 -4.84 8.96 -1.75
N ARG A 138 -3.70 9.01 -2.45
CA ARG A 138 -3.56 8.43 -3.79
C ARG A 138 -3.83 6.91 -3.81
N ALA A 139 -3.38 6.19 -2.80
CA ALA A 139 -3.63 4.75 -2.71
C ALA A 139 -5.11 4.42 -2.46
N LEU A 140 -5.83 5.30 -1.77
CA LEU A 140 -7.21 5.08 -1.32
C LEU A 140 -8.28 5.55 -2.30
N ILE A 141 -7.97 6.53 -3.14
CA ILE A 141 -8.96 7.14 -4.05
C ILE A 141 -9.62 6.13 -5.00
N VAL A 142 -8.92 5.03 -5.30
CA VAL A 142 -9.45 3.95 -6.15
C VAL A 142 -10.33 2.95 -5.39
N ARG A 143 -10.51 3.12 -4.07
CA ARG A 143 -11.24 2.17 -3.19
C ARG A 143 -10.72 0.74 -3.39
N PRO A 144 -9.46 0.48 -3.04
CA PRO A 144 -8.80 -0.78 -3.38
C PRO A 144 -9.41 -1.97 -2.63
N GLU A 145 -9.35 -3.16 -3.23
CA GLU A 145 -9.69 -4.42 -2.57
C GLU A 145 -8.55 -4.93 -1.68
N LEU A 146 -7.31 -4.54 -2.02
CA LEU A 146 -6.10 -4.83 -1.25
C LEU A 146 -5.27 -3.55 -1.11
N LEU A 147 -4.94 -3.18 0.13
CA LEU A 147 -4.00 -2.10 0.43
C LEU A 147 -2.66 -2.70 0.89
N LEU A 148 -1.59 -2.33 0.20
CA LEU A 148 -0.21 -2.65 0.58
C LEU A 148 0.47 -1.38 1.07
N ALA A 149 0.97 -1.36 2.29
CA ALA A 149 1.69 -0.22 2.84
C ALA A 149 3.09 -0.63 3.31
N ASP A 150 4.12 0.02 2.78
CA ASP A 150 5.52 -0.22 3.12
C ASP A 150 5.99 0.92 4.04
N GLU A 151 6.19 0.61 5.34
CA GLU A 151 6.59 1.54 6.42
C GLU A 151 5.75 2.85 6.45
N PRO A 152 4.39 2.75 6.48
CA PRO A 152 3.53 3.92 6.30
C PRO A 152 3.61 4.95 7.42
N THR A 153 4.21 4.60 8.56
CA THR A 153 4.36 5.45 9.74
C THR A 153 5.79 5.88 10.04
N GLY A 154 6.76 5.41 9.26
CA GLY A 154 8.19 5.63 9.53
C GLY A 154 8.67 7.08 9.48
N ASN A 155 7.92 7.98 8.81
CA ASN A 155 8.30 9.38 8.61
C ASN A 155 7.28 10.38 9.19
N VAL A 156 6.45 9.94 10.13
CA VAL A 156 5.37 10.76 10.70
C VAL A 156 5.45 10.77 12.22
N ASP A 157 4.91 11.84 12.82
CA ASP A 157 4.82 11.92 14.28
C ASP A 157 3.83 10.88 14.85
N PRO A 158 3.95 10.53 16.15
CA PRO A 158 3.11 9.51 16.77
C PRO A 158 1.60 9.80 16.72
N SER A 159 1.20 11.08 16.70
CA SER A 159 -0.23 11.45 16.62
C SER A 159 -0.79 11.15 15.24
N LEU A 160 -0.02 11.45 14.21
CA LEU A 160 -0.37 11.14 12.83
C LEU A 160 -0.32 9.62 12.58
N ALA A 161 0.66 8.89 13.11
CA ALA A 161 0.73 7.44 13.03
C ALA A 161 -0.56 6.78 13.54
N ARG A 162 -1.07 7.21 14.72
CA ARG A 162 -2.34 6.73 15.26
C ARG A 162 -3.54 7.06 14.37
N ARG A 163 -3.56 8.25 13.75
CA ARG A 163 -4.64 8.61 12.80
C ARG A 163 -4.61 7.75 11.55
N LEU A 164 -3.44 7.47 11.01
CA LEU A 164 -3.27 6.59 9.85
C LEU A 164 -3.71 5.15 10.15
N LEU A 165 -3.38 4.66 11.35
CA LEU A 165 -3.86 3.34 11.77
C LEU A 165 -5.37 3.27 11.86
N ARG A 166 -6.01 4.26 12.48
CA ARG A 166 -7.48 4.33 12.50
C ARG A 166 -8.06 4.30 11.09
N LEU A 167 -7.42 5.01 10.15
CA LEU A 167 -7.81 4.97 8.75
C LEU A 167 -7.72 3.57 8.17
N PHE A 168 -6.60 2.87 8.35
CA PHE A 168 -6.43 1.51 7.86
C PHE A 168 -7.43 0.55 8.51
N THR A 169 -7.77 0.78 9.79
CA THR A 169 -8.85 0.03 10.48
C THR A 169 -10.20 0.25 9.83
N GLU A 170 -10.56 1.49 9.55
CA GLU A 170 -11.87 1.80 8.93
C GLU A 170 -11.95 1.23 7.50
N LEU A 171 -10.86 1.27 6.74
CA LEU A 171 -10.77 0.60 5.43
C LEU A 171 -10.95 -0.91 5.55
N HIS A 172 -10.29 -1.54 6.51
CA HIS A 172 -10.46 -2.95 6.79
C HIS A 172 -11.92 -3.29 7.13
N LYS A 173 -12.56 -2.52 8.01
CA LYS A 173 -13.98 -2.70 8.35
C LYS A 173 -14.91 -2.51 7.13
N SER A 174 -14.51 -1.68 6.17
CA SER A 174 -15.27 -1.48 4.92
C SER A 174 -15.02 -2.55 3.87
N GLY A 175 -14.20 -3.56 4.17
CA GLY A 175 -13.98 -4.74 3.32
C GLY A 175 -12.66 -4.79 2.58
N THR A 176 -11.77 -3.79 2.73
CA THR A 176 -10.43 -3.81 2.14
C THR A 176 -9.52 -4.76 2.91
N ALA A 177 -8.83 -5.67 2.22
CA ALA A 177 -7.71 -6.40 2.82
C ALA A 177 -6.52 -5.45 3.00
N VAL A 178 -5.86 -5.48 4.18
CA VAL A 178 -4.77 -4.55 4.49
C VAL A 178 -3.51 -5.34 4.89
N VAL A 179 -2.38 -5.03 4.23
CA VAL A 179 -1.06 -5.56 4.59
C VAL A 179 -0.13 -4.39 4.86
N ILE A 180 0.38 -4.29 6.08
CA ILE A 180 1.33 -3.25 6.50
C ILE A 180 2.68 -3.89 6.77
N ALA A 181 3.69 -3.56 5.95
CA ALA A 181 5.07 -3.87 6.27
C ALA A 181 5.60 -2.84 7.26
N THR A 182 6.01 -3.26 8.44
CA THR A 182 6.57 -2.39 9.47
C THR A 182 7.50 -3.15 10.42
N HIS A 183 8.40 -2.42 11.04
CA HIS A 183 9.23 -2.89 12.15
C HIS A 183 8.78 -2.31 13.51
N ASP A 184 7.74 -1.48 13.52
CA ASP A 184 7.19 -0.87 14.72
C ASP A 184 6.28 -1.84 15.47
N LEU A 185 6.81 -2.48 16.51
CA LEU A 185 6.08 -3.42 17.36
C LEU A 185 4.93 -2.73 18.11
N GLY A 186 5.14 -1.48 18.55
CA GLY A 186 4.10 -0.71 19.27
C GLY A 186 2.89 -0.40 18.38
N LEU A 187 3.09 -0.35 17.08
CA LEU A 187 2.02 -0.24 16.11
C LEU A 187 1.21 -1.53 16.02
N MET A 188 1.90 -2.68 16.01
CA MET A 188 1.26 -3.99 15.92
C MET A 188 0.43 -4.34 17.16
N ASP A 189 0.90 -3.93 18.34
CA ASP A 189 0.22 -4.20 19.62
C ASP A 189 -1.09 -3.39 19.80
N GLN A 190 -1.33 -2.40 18.94
CA GLN A 190 -2.59 -1.65 18.93
C GLN A 190 -3.70 -2.36 18.13
N PHE A 191 -3.37 -3.50 17.51
CA PHE A 191 -4.28 -4.27 16.65
C PHE A 191 -4.44 -5.70 17.17
N ASP A 192 -5.43 -5.91 18.01
CA ASP A 192 -5.82 -7.26 18.44
C ASP A 192 -6.37 -8.06 17.25
N GLY A 193 -5.86 -9.29 17.07
CA GLY A 193 -6.34 -10.21 16.04
C GLY A 193 -5.78 -9.98 14.62
N ALA A 194 -4.79 -9.09 14.45
CA ALA A 194 -4.08 -8.99 13.16
C ALA A 194 -3.08 -10.13 13.01
N ARG A 195 -3.14 -10.87 11.90
CA ARG A 195 -2.17 -11.90 11.55
C ARG A 195 -0.77 -11.29 11.38
N ARG A 196 0.25 -11.96 11.89
CA ARG A 196 1.66 -11.52 11.76
C ARG A 196 2.42 -12.43 10.80
N LEU A 197 2.94 -11.84 9.74
CA LEU A 197 3.83 -12.45 8.76
C LEU A 197 5.26 -12.03 9.09
N VAL A 198 6.09 -12.94 9.58
CA VAL A 198 7.46 -12.63 10.01
C VAL A 198 8.45 -13.17 9.00
N LEU A 199 9.15 -12.27 8.31
CA LEU A 199 10.24 -12.60 7.38
C LEU A 199 11.56 -12.71 8.16
N GLY A 200 12.18 -13.89 8.11
CA GLY A 200 13.50 -14.16 8.67
C GLY A 200 14.19 -15.25 7.87
N ASP A 201 15.51 -15.17 7.71
CA ASP A 201 16.34 -16.15 6.99
C ASP A 201 15.78 -16.53 5.60
N SER A 202 15.30 -15.52 4.86
CA SER A 202 14.64 -15.66 3.55
C SER A 202 13.33 -16.45 3.55
N ARG A 203 12.77 -16.80 4.70
CA ARG A 203 11.54 -17.56 4.87
C ARG A 203 10.46 -16.75 5.58
N LEU A 204 9.20 -17.18 5.43
CA LEU A 204 8.05 -16.54 6.06
C LEU A 204 7.49 -17.46 7.16
N HIS A 205 7.35 -16.89 8.35
CA HIS A 205 6.66 -17.52 9.47
C HIS A 205 5.34 -16.79 9.71
N ILE A 206 4.25 -17.52 9.95
CA ILE A 206 2.91 -16.99 10.11
C ILE A 206 2.47 -17.22 11.55
N TYR A 207 1.98 -16.15 12.19
CA TYR A 207 1.43 -16.17 13.55
C TYR A 207 0.02 -15.56 13.50
N ASP A 208 -0.96 -16.31 13.96
CA ASP A 208 -2.37 -15.90 14.09
C ASP A 208 -2.64 -15.28 15.44
#